data_adfa1ffb23bcad1da3cafa5a34674900
#
_entry.id   adfa1ffb23bcad1da3cafa5a34674900
#
_cell.length_a   1.000
_cell.length_b   1.000
_cell.length_c   1.000
_cell.angle_alpha   90.00
_cell.angle_beta   90.00
_cell.angle_gamma   90.00
#
_symmetry.space_group_name_H-M   'P 1'
#
loop_
_entity.id
_entity.type
_entity.pdbx_description
1 polymer ?
#
loop_
_entity_poly.entity_id
_entity_poly.type
_entity_poly.pdbx_seq_one_letter_code
_entity_poly.pdbx_strand_id
1 'polypeptide(L)'
;MFERFTRDARSTVVGAVAEARQARAATVTEEHLLLSLLALGALDPFGADRGAVAADLAAARRRGGMSRADEEALAGLGIDLTEIVSRIEEAHGEGVLAAPAPRRRTLGASLRSALGRDEPDDRGGSRHVPFTQGSKKVLEQSLRIALGRGDKHIGTLHLLLALLSRPGTVSEVLTDHGITYARAEAHG
;
A
#
# COMPACT_ATOMS: atom_id res chain seq x y z
N MET A 1 4.28 21.27 1.17
CA MET A 1 3.79 20.27 0.21
C MET A 1 2.31 19.92 0.42
N PHE A 2 1.82 19.89 1.67
CA PHE A 2 0.42 19.51 1.99
C PHE A 2 -0.60 20.68 1.99
N GLU A 3 -0.20 21.88 1.66
CA GLU A 3 -1.10 23.06 1.63
C GLU A 3 -2.21 22.96 0.59
N ARG A 4 -1.96 22.21 -0.49
CA ARG A 4 -2.94 21.96 -1.56
C ARG A 4 -3.87 20.76 -1.30
N PHE A 5 -3.64 19.98 -0.25
CA PHE A 5 -4.52 18.87 0.11
C PHE A 5 -5.77 19.37 0.83
N THR A 6 -6.93 18.83 0.46
CA THR A 6 -8.15 18.99 1.26
C THR A 6 -7.94 18.39 2.66
N ARG A 7 -8.84 18.71 3.58
CA ARG A 7 -8.80 18.13 4.94
C ARG A 7 -8.80 16.59 4.90
N ASP A 8 -9.69 16.01 4.10
CA ASP A 8 -9.86 14.56 4.02
C ASP A 8 -8.67 13.87 3.33
N ALA A 9 -8.14 14.46 2.25
CA ALA A 9 -6.93 13.95 1.62
C ALA A 9 -5.72 14.01 2.56
N ARG A 10 -5.62 15.04 3.38
CA ARG A 10 -4.59 15.15 4.42
C ARG A 10 -4.80 14.09 5.51
N SER A 11 -6.04 13.89 5.95
CA SER A 11 -6.41 12.83 6.89
C SER A 11 -6.08 11.45 6.34
N THR A 12 -6.28 11.22 5.04
CA THR A 12 -5.86 9.97 4.37
C THR A 12 -4.36 9.72 4.50
N VAL A 13 -3.53 10.73 4.25
CA VAL A 13 -2.06 10.56 4.33
C VAL A 13 -1.62 10.30 5.78
N VAL A 14 -2.22 10.99 6.75
CA VAL A 14 -1.95 10.77 8.18
C VAL A 14 -2.45 9.39 8.62
N GLY A 15 -3.65 9.01 8.20
CA GLY A 15 -4.24 7.70 8.45
C GLY A 15 -3.40 6.56 7.89
N ALA A 16 -2.83 6.72 6.69
CA ALA A 16 -1.93 5.72 6.11
C ALA A 16 -0.67 5.48 6.97
N VAL A 17 -0.16 6.51 7.64
CA VAL A 17 0.94 6.34 8.61
C VAL A 17 0.46 5.57 9.85
N ALA A 18 -0.77 5.82 10.31
CA ALA A 18 -1.37 5.07 11.42
C ALA A 18 -1.59 3.59 11.06
N GLU A 19 -2.12 3.30 9.87
CA GLU A 19 -2.27 1.94 9.34
C GLU A 19 -0.92 1.20 9.29
N ALA A 20 0.12 1.85 8.76
CA ALA A 20 1.46 1.27 8.70
C ALA A 20 2.03 0.97 10.11
N ARG A 21 1.78 1.84 11.09
CA ARG A 21 2.20 1.61 12.48
C ARG A 21 1.44 0.45 13.11
N GLN A 22 0.13 0.38 12.92
CA GLN A 22 -0.72 -0.69 13.42
C GLN A 22 -0.29 -2.05 12.83
N ALA A 23 0.03 -2.07 11.54
CA ALA A 23 0.58 -3.24 10.85
C ALA A 23 2.06 -3.52 11.21
N ARG A 24 2.70 -2.71 12.07
CA ARG A 24 4.13 -2.77 12.38
C ARG A 24 5.02 -2.72 11.13
N ALA A 25 4.54 -2.11 10.07
CA ALA A 25 5.25 -2.00 8.80
C ALA A 25 6.44 -1.03 8.92
N ALA A 26 7.52 -1.36 8.23
CA ALA A 26 8.72 -0.52 8.20
C ALA A 26 8.54 0.74 7.35
N THR A 27 7.55 0.74 6.45
CA THR A 27 7.29 1.82 5.49
C THR A 27 5.80 1.96 5.22
N VAL A 28 5.38 3.16 4.79
CA VAL A 28 4.02 3.42 4.29
C VAL A 28 3.97 3.04 2.82
N THR A 29 3.14 2.05 2.47
CA THR A 29 2.91 1.56 1.12
C THR A 29 1.63 2.14 0.51
N GLU A 30 1.37 1.84 -0.76
CA GLU A 30 0.12 2.17 -1.46
C GLU A 30 -1.10 1.53 -0.79
N GLU A 31 -0.93 0.32 -0.23
CA GLU A 31 -1.99 -0.39 0.49
C GLU A 31 -2.44 0.37 1.74
N HIS A 32 -1.51 0.97 2.49
CA HIS A 32 -1.86 1.78 3.66
C HIS A 32 -2.63 3.05 3.26
N LEU A 33 -2.31 3.64 2.08
CA LEU A 33 -3.10 4.75 1.54
C LEU A 33 -4.52 4.30 1.18
N LEU A 34 -4.68 3.13 0.54
CA LEU A 34 -5.99 2.56 0.22
C LEU A 34 -6.79 2.25 1.49
N LEU A 35 -6.21 1.57 2.48
CA LEU A 35 -6.88 1.25 3.74
C LEU A 35 -7.34 2.50 4.49
N SER A 36 -6.55 3.57 4.42
CA SER A 36 -6.93 4.86 5.00
C SER A 36 -8.06 5.55 4.24
N LEU A 37 -8.11 5.47 2.89
CA LEU A 37 -9.23 5.96 2.08
C LEU A 37 -10.53 5.22 2.43
N LEU A 38 -10.47 3.90 2.59
CA LEU A 38 -11.60 3.08 3.02
C LEU A 38 -12.07 3.46 4.44
N ALA A 39 -11.14 3.69 5.36
CA ALA A 39 -11.46 4.08 6.74
C ALA A 39 -12.18 5.44 6.82
N LEU A 40 -11.93 6.33 5.87
CA LEU A 40 -12.57 7.65 5.76
C LEU A 40 -13.88 7.61 4.95
N GLY A 41 -14.34 6.44 4.51
CA GLY A 41 -15.54 6.31 3.70
C GLY A 41 -15.42 6.86 2.27
N ALA A 42 -14.21 7.14 1.80
CA ALA A 42 -13.98 7.70 0.45
C ALA A 42 -14.41 6.74 -0.68
N LEU A 43 -14.56 5.46 -0.36
CA LEU A 43 -14.97 4.41 -1.30
C LEU A 43 -16.42 3.90 -1.05
N ASP A 44 -17.15 4.48 -0.09
CA ASP A 44 -18.55 4.12 0.20
C ASP A 44 -19.47 4.25 -1.04
N PRO A 45 -19.32 5.29 -1.90
CA PRO A 45 -20.12 5.42 -3.10
C PRO A 45 -19.95 4.26 -4.10
N PHE A 46 -18.87 3.51 -3.97
CA PHE A 46 -18.56 2.35 -4.82
C PHE A 46 -19.01 1.03 -4.21
N GLY A 47 -19.48 1.05 -2.95
CA GLY A 47 -19.89 -0.16 -2.21
C GLY A 47 -18.72 -1.03 -1.75
N ALA A 48 -17.52 -0.47 -1.60
CA ALA A 48 -16.34 -1.21 -1.19
C ALA A 48 -16.40 -1.57 0.30
N ASP A 49 -16.37 -2.84 0.62
CA ASP A 49 -16.21 -3.32 1.99
C ASP A 49 -14.72 -3.33 2.38
N ARG A 50 -14.39 -2.61 3.46
CA ARG A 50 -13.00 -2.52 3.94
C ARG A 50 -12.43 -3.88 4.32
N GLY A 51 -13.25 -4.76 4.92
CA GLY A 51 -12.80 -6.08 5.36
C GLY A 51 -12.45 -6.97 4.18
N ALA A 52 -13.30 -6.98 3.15
CA ALA A 52 -13.06 -7.73 1.92
C ALA A 52 -11.80 -7.24 1.19
N VAL A 53 -11.67 -5.93 0.97
CA VAL A 53 -10.47 -5.34 0.32
C VAL A 53 -9.20 -5.64 1.13
N ALA A 54 -9.25 -5.55 2.46
CA ALA A 54 -8.08 -5.85 3.30
C ALA A 54 -7.70 -7.34 3.23
N ALA A 55 -8.68 -8.25 3.16
CA ALA A 55 -8.45 -9.68 3.00
C ALA A 55 -7.79 -10.01 1.65
N ASP A 56 -8.27 -9.37 0.56
CA ASP A 56 -7.73 -9.58 -0.78
C ASP A 56 -6.31 -9.00 -0.91
N LEU A 57 -6.03 -7.85 -0.32
CA LEU A 57 -4.68 -7.32 -0.22
C LEU A 57 -3.74 -8.25 0.56
N ALA A 58 -4.22 -8.84 1.66
CA ALA A 58 -3.45 -9.81 2.43
C ALA A 58 -3.20 -11.10 1.63
N ALA A 59 -4.20 -11.57 0.88
CA ALA A 59 -4.07 -12.72 0.01
C ALA A 59 -3.06 -12.46 -1.12
N ALA A 60 -3.13 -11.30 -1.77
CA ALA A 60 -2.18 -10.90 -2.81
C ALA A 60 -0.74 -10.81 -2.28
N ARG A 61 -0.55 -10.29 -1.05
CA ARG A 61 0.77 -10.29 -0.40
C ARG A 61 1.32 -11.71 -0.19
N ARG A 62 0.49 -12.66 0.26
CA ARG A 62 0.91 -14.07 0.41
C ARG A 62 1.36 -14.68 -0.91
N ARG A 63 0.76 -14.28 -2.03
CA ARG A 63 1.17 -14.68 -3.39
C ARG A 63 2.39 -13.93 -3.92
N GLY A 64 3.13 -13.21 -3.07
CA GLY A 64 4.29 -12.43 -3.47
C GLY A 64 3.97 -11.18 -4.29
N GLY A 65 2.74 -10.67 -4.20
CA GLY A 65 2.25 -9.51 -4.94
C GLY A 65 1.81 -9.84 -6.37
N MET A 66 1.70 -11.12 -6.72
CA MET A 66 1.14 -11.53 -8.01
C MET A 66 -0.36 -11.29 -8.06
N SER A 67 -0.84 -10.87 -9.23
CA SER A 67 -2.26 -10.66 -9.50
C SER A 67 -3.02 -11.98 -9.62
N ARG A 68 -4.33 -11.91 -9.51
CA ARG A 68 -5.19 -13.06 -9.78
C ARG A 68 -5.11 -13.50 -11.24
N ALA A 69 -4.96 -12.55 -12.15
CA ALA A 69 -4.78 -12.83 -13.58
C ALA A 69 -3.45 -13.55 -13.85
N ASP A 70 -2.37 -13.17 -13.17
CA ASP A 70 -1.09 -13.87 -13.27
C ASP A 70 -1.19 -15.28 -12.72
N GLU A 71 -1.91 -15.50 -11.60
CA GLU A 71 -2.19 -16.81 -11.02
C GLU A 71 -2.95 -17.70 -12.00
N GLU A 72 -4.02 -17.18 -12.62
CA GLU A 72 -4.80 -17.89 -13.62
C GLU A 72 -3.96 -18.23 -14.87
N ALA A 73 -3.12 -17.31 -15.33
CA ALA A 73 -2.21 -17.52 -16.45
C ALA A 73 -1.19 -18.62 -16.16
N LEU A 74 -0.62 -18.65 -14.95
CA LEU A 74 0.31 -19.68 -14.50
C LEU A 74 -0.39 -21.04 -14.36
N ALA A 75 -1.61 -21.06 -13.82
CA ALA A 75 -2.42 -22.28 -13.74
C ALA A 75 -2.71 -22.85 -15.13
N GLY A 76 -2.97 -22.00 -16.14
CA GLY A 76 -3.10 -22.39 -17.54
C GLY A 76 -1.86 -23.03 -18.15
N LEU A 77 -0.68 -22.76 -17.60
CA LEU A 77 0.60 -23.40 -17.95
C LEU A 77 0.93 -24.63 -17.09
N GLY A 78 -0.01 -25.05 -16.21
CA GLY A 78 0.19 -26.18 -15.29
C GLY A 78 1.03 -25.85 -14.06
N ILE A 79 1.24 -24.57 -13.75
CA ILE A 79 1.97 -24.09 -12.58
C ILE A 79 0.97 -23.73 -11.48
N ASP A 80 0.93 -24.54 -10.41
CA ASP A 80 0.09 -24.23 -9.22
C ASP A 80 0.87 -23.34 -8.25
N LEU A 81 0.47 -22.07 -8.22
CA LEU A 81 1.09 -21.07 -7.36
C LEU A 81 0.86 -21.37 -5.88
N THR A 82 -0.29 -21.93 -5.53
CA THR A 82 -0.64 -22.28 -4.14
C THR A 82 0.30 -23.34 -3.61
N GLU A 83 0.62 -24.36 -4.43
CA GLU A 83 1.59 -25.40 -4.08
C GLU A 83 3.00 -24.83 -3.90
N ILE A 84 3.41 -23.90 -4.77
CA ILE A 84 4.73 -23.25 -4.68
C ILE A 84 4.82 -22.41 -3.40
N VAL A 85 3.80 -21.60 -3.10
CA VAL A 85 3.73 -20.76 -1.88
C VAL A 85 3.79 -21.67 -0.65
N SER A 86 3.00 -22.74 -0.58
CA SER A 86 3.00 -23.68 0.54
C SER A 86 4.38 -24.30 0.76
N ARG A 87 5.07 -24.73 -0.30
CA ARG A 87 6.44 -25.28 -0.19
C ARG A 87 7.46 -24.25 0.29
N ILE A 88 7.33 -23.00 -0.14
CA ILE A 88 8.20 -21.93 0.32
C ILE A 88 7.93 -21.63 1.80
N GLU A 89 6.67 -21.59 2.23
CA GLU A 89 6.30 -21.38 3.62
C GLU A 89 6.71 -22.52 4.53
N GLU A 90 6.62 -23.78 4.07
CA GLU A 90 7.15 -24.95 4.79
C GLU A 90 8.67 -24.89 4.98
N ALA A 91 9.41 -24.41 3.98
CA ALA A 91 10.87 -24.32 4.02
C ALA A 91 11.39 -23.09 4.79
N HIS A 92 10.68 -21.98 4.77
CA HIS A 92 11.16 -20.67 5.24
C HIS A 92 10.27 -20.01 6.28
N GLY A 93 9.16 -20.62 6.65
CA GLY A 93 8.20 -20.11 7.62
C GLY A 93 6.99 -19.45 6.96
N GLU A 94 5.85 -19.55 7.64
CA GLU A 94 4.56 -18.99 7.20
C GLU A 94 4.65 -17.49 6.96
N GLY A 95 4.13 -17.01 5.83
CA GLY A 95 4.09 -15.58 5.47
C GLY A 95 5.44 -15.01 5.02
N VAL A 96 6.44 -15.81 4.72
CA VAL A 96 7.77 -15.33 4.30
C VAL A 96 7.71 -14.47 3.03
N LEU A 97 6.80 -14.77 2.10
CA LEU A 97 6.60 -13.99 0.88
C LEU A 97 5.88 -12.66 1.14
N ALA A 98 5.06 -12.59 2.19
CA ALA A 98 4.38 -11.39 2.62
C ALA A 98 5.27 -10.49 3.48
N ALA A 99 6.38 -11.00 3.99
CA ALA A 99 7.30 -10.24 4.82
C ALA A 99 7.98 -9.14 4.00
N PRO A 100 8.02 -7.89 4.51
CA PRO A 100 8.78 -6.84 3.84
C PRO A 100 10.25 -7.24 3.77
N ALA A 101 10.87 -7.08 2.60
CA ALA A 101 12.29 -7.40 2.39
C ALA A 101 13.14 -6.82 3.53
N PRO A 102 14.02 -7.60 4.15
CA PRO A 102 14.85 -7.13 5.25
C PRO A 102 15.64 -5.91 4.77
N ARG A 103 15.55 -4.81 5.51
CA ARG A 103 16.35 -3.61 5.22
C ARG A 103 17.81 -4.05 5.14
N ARG A 104 18.46 -3.85 4.01
CA ARG A 104 19.93 -3.98 3.92
C ARG A 104 20.51 -3.10 5.03
N ARG A 105 21.00 -3.75 6.08
CA ARG A 105 21.75 -3.04 7.12
C ARG A 105 22.95 -2.44 6.43
N THR A 106 23.01 -1.12 6.36
CA THR A 106 24.22 -0.44 5.89
C THR A 106 25.37 -0.82 6.81
N LEU A 107 26.56 -1.01 6.26
CA LEU A 107 27.78 -1.32 7.02
C LEU A 107 27.95 -0.42 8.27
N GLY A 108 27.51 0.85 8.17
CA GLY A 108 27.54 1.79 9.28
C GLY A 108 26.56 1.47 10.43
N ALA A 109 25.42 0.79 10.15
CA ALA A 109 24.50 0.35 11.21
C ALA A 109 25.07 -0.87 11.96
N SER A 110 25.74 -1.79 11.23
CA SER A 110 26.40 -2.94 11.83
C SER A 110 27.59 -2.54 12.70
N LEU A 111 28.36 -1.51 12.33
CA LEU A 111 29.46 -0.97 13.14
C LEU A 111 28.99 -0.28 14.42
N ARG A 112 27.84 0.45 14.38
CA ARG A 112 27.28 1.08 15.58
C ARG A 112 26.77 0.05 16.59
N SER A 113 26.14 -1.03 16.12
CA SER A 113 25.69 -2.15 16.97
C SER A 113 26.87 -2.87 17.60
N ALA A 114 27.97 -3.08 16.84
CA ALA A 114 29.19 -3.72 17.35
C ALA A 114 29.97 -2.86 18.36
N LEU A 115 29.78 -1.53 18.35
CA LEU A 115 30.42 -0.60 19.29
C LEU A 115 29.60 -0.34 20.55
N GLY A 116 28.52 -1.11 20.81
CA GLY A 116 27.71 -1.02 22.04
C GLY A 116 27.02 0.33 22.24
N ARG A 117 26.82 1.12 21.20
CA ARG A 117 26.12 2.41 21.25
C ARG A 117 24.63 2.31 20.89
N ASP A 118 24.05 1.13 20.96
CA ASP A 118 22.61 0.94 20.98
C ASP A 118 22.09 1.19 22.40
N GLU A 119 22.14 2.44 22.87
CA GLU A 119 21.17 2.88 23.86
C GLU A 119 19.79 2.75 23.21
N PRO A 120 18.83 2.03 23.82
CA PRO A 120 17.45 2.12 23.38
C PRO A 120 17.02 3.57 23.61
N ASP A 121 16.91 4.35 22.55
CA ASP A 121 16.36 5.71 22.61
C ASP A 121 14.87 5.58 22.95
N ASP A 122 14.61 5.36 24.24
CA ASP A 122 13.29 5.31 24.89
C ASP A 122 12.71 6.73 25.10
N ARG A 123 13.14 7.64 24.26
CA ARG A 123 12.43 8.91 24.08
C ARG A 123 11.25 8.62 23.19
N GLY A 124 10.04 8.65 23.75
CA GLY A 124 8.73 8.48 23.12
C GLY A 124 8.47 9.32 21.85
N GLY A 125 9.45 9.40 20.99
CA GLY A 125 9.43 9.97 19.67
C GLY A 125 8.73 9.02 18.73
N SER A 126 7.55 9.40 18.26
CA SER A 126 6.81 8.78 17.19
C SER A 126 7.77 8.29 16.09
N ARG A 127 8.04 6.97 16.03
CA ARG A 127 8.91 6.39 14.99
C ARG A 127 8.42 6.87 13.63
N HIS A 128 9.25 7.67 12.96
CA HIS A 128 8.95 8.15 11.61
C HIS A 128 8.93 6.95 10.67
N VAL A 129 7.74 6.62 10.14
CA VAL A 129 7.56 5.57 9.13
C VAL A 129 7.68 6.22 7.77
N PRO A 130 8.75 5.97 7.00
CA PRO A 130 8.94 6.60 5.70
C PRO A 130 8.01 6.03 4.64
N PHE A 131 7.66 6.84 3.66
CA PHE A 131 6.88 6.42 2.49
C PHE A 131 7.76 5.65 1.51
N THR A 132 7.22 4.58 0.92
CA THR A 132 7.86 3.86 -0.19
C THR A 132 7.98 4.76 -1.42
N GLN A 133 8.79 4.36 -2.39
CA GLN A 133 8.85 5.05 -3.68
C GLN A 133 7.52 5.00 -4.42
N GLY A 134 6.78 3.89 -4.30
CA GLY A 134 5.47 3.72 -4.90
C GLY A 134 4.45 4.69 -4.30
N SER A 135 4.31 4.72 -2.98
CA SER A 135 3.37 5.65 -2.31
C SER A 135 3.72 7.13 -2.54
N LYS A 136 5.02 7.49 -2.63
CA LYS A 136 5.42 8.84 -3.06
C LYS A 136 4.94 9.17 -4.47
N LYS A 137 5.09 8.23 -5.41
CA LYS A 137 4.59 8.40 -6.79
C LYS A 137 3.07 8.53 -6.85
N VAL A 138 2.32 7.85 -5.97
CA VAL A 138 0.87 8.05 -5.87
C VAL A 138 0.55 9.49 -5.46
N LEU A 139 1.25 10.04 -4.47
CA LEU A 139 1.07 11.43 -4.05
C LEU A 139 1.43 12.44 -5.17
N GLU A 140 2.52 12.19 -5.91
CA GLU A 140 2.89 12.99 -7.07
C GLU A 140 1.83 12.91 -8.18
N GLN A 141 1.34 11.71 -8.46
CA GLN A 141 0.32 11.47 -9.47
C GLN A 141 -1.01 12.14 -9.11
N SER A 142 -1.41 12.11 -7.83
CA SER A 142 -2.62 12.80 -7.37
C SER A 142 -2.56 14.32 -7.63
N LEU A 143 -1.39 14.93 -7.48
CA LEU A 143 -1.18 16.33 -7.84
C LEU A 143 -1.32 16.55 -9.35
N ARG A 144 -0.75 15.67 -10.18
CA ARG A 144 -0.84 15.78 -11.63
C ARG A 144 -2.28 15.64 -12.12
N ILE A 145 -3.04 14.70 -11.53
CA ILE A 145 -4.46 14.50 -11.83
C ILE A 145 -5.27 15.76 -11.46
N ALA A 146 -5.07 16.31 -10.26
CA ALA A 146 -5.74 17.53 -9.83
C ALA A 146 -5.45 18.72 -10.77
N LEU A 147 -4.19 18.90 -11.17
CA LEU A 147 -3.80 19.94 -12.12
C LEU A 147 -4.42 19.72 -13.50
N GLY A 148 -4.44 18.48 -14.00
CA GLY A 148 -5.05 18.13 -15.29
C GLY A 148 -6.57 18.36 -15.32
N ARG A 149 -7.24 18.23 -14.19
CA ARG A 149 -8.68 18.53 -14.01
C ARG A 149 -8.96 20.02 -13.77
N GLY A 150 -7.94 20.82 -13.53
CA GLY A 150 -8.09 22.23 -13.17
C GLY A 150 -8.47 22.47 -11.72
N ASP A 151 -8.37 21.45 -10.87
CA ASP A 151 -8.74 21.52 -9.46
C ASP A 151 -7.68 22.27 -8.66
N LYS A 152 -8.14 23.16 -7.78
CA LYS A 152 -7.25 23.96 -6.92
C LYS A 152 -6.66 23.16 -5.77
N HIS A 153 -7.32 22.06 -5.39
CA HIS A 153 -6.97 21.25 -4.22
C HIS A 153 -6.94 19.77 -4.58
N ILE A 154 -6.09 19.04 -3.90
CA ILE A 154 -5.98 17.59 -4.03
C ILE A 154 -6.95 16.94 -3.04
N GLY A 155 -8.02 16.31 -3.53
CA GLY A 155 -9.01 15.58 -2.75
C GLY A 155 -8.73 14.07 -2.67
N THR A 156 -9.58 13.36 -1.93
CA THR A 156 -9.54 11.89 -1.81
C THR A 156 -9.74 11.20 -3.15
N LEU A 157 -10.58 11.77 -4.03
CA LEU A 157 -10.76 11.28 -5.40
C LEU A 157 -9.43 11.27 -6.18
N HIS A 158 -8.63 12.33 -6.09
CA HIS A 158 -7.34 12.37 -6.80
C HIS A 158 -6.36 11.32 -6.29
N LEU A 159 -6.40 11.01 -5.00
CA LEU A 159 -5.63 9.91 -4.41
C LEU A 159 -6.12 8.55 -4.92
N LEU A 160 -7.44 8.33 -5.00
CA LEU A 160 -8.04 7.12 -5.53
C LEU A 160 -7.68 6.93 -7.02
N LEU A 161 -7.86 7.96 -7.83
CA LEU A 161 -7.48 7.95 -9.25
C LEU A 161 -5.98 7.68 -9.44
N ALA A 162 -5.13 8.23 -8.58
CA ALA A 162 -3.69 7.99 -8.61
C ALA A 162 -3.34 6.53 -8.28
N LEU A 163 -4.04 5.90 -7.33
CA LEU A 163 -3.89 4.47 -7.04
C LEU A 163 -4.32 3.61 -8.23
N LEU A 164 -5.46 3.93 -8.85
CA LEU A 164 -6.00 3.20 -10.00
C LEU A 164 -5.18 3.39 -11.28
N SER A 165 -4.49 4.52 -11.45
CA SER A 165 -3.68 4.81 -12.64
C SER A 165 -2.36 4.04 -12.68
N ARG A 166 -2.00 3.34 -11.60
CA ARG A 166 -0.73 2.63 -11.47
C ARG A 166 -0.95 1.13 -11.48
N PRO A 167 -0.27 0.39 -12.36
CA PRO A 167 -0.35 -1.07 -12.34
C PRO A 167 0.24 -1.61 -11.02
N GLY A 168 -0.40 -2.63 -10.46
CA GLY A 168 0.03 -3.34 -9.26
C GLY A 168 -1.13 -3.82 -8.41
N THR A 169 -0.82 -4.54 -7.35
CA THR A 169 -1.77 -5.23 -6.46
C THR A 169 -2.95 -4.34 -6.02
N VAL A 170 -2.68 -3.07 -5.69
CA VAL A 170 -3.73 -2.16 -5.21
C VAL A 170 -4.76 -1.85 -6.29
N SER A 171 -4.31 -1.55 -7.52
CA SER A 171 -5.22 -1.26 -8.65
C SER A 171 -6.00 -2.50 -9.08
N GLU A 172 -5.39 -3.67 -9.01
CA GLU A 172 -6.03 -4.94 -9.36
C GLU A 172 -7.12 -5.28 -8.35
N VAL A 173 -6.81 -5.26 -7.05
CA VAL A 173 -7.80 -5.48 -5.99
C VAL A 173 -8.97 -4.49 -6.10
N LEU A 174 -8.70 -3.20 -6.35
CA LEU A 174 -9.77 -2.21 -6.58
C LEU A 174 -10.62 -2.57 -7.81
N THR A 175 -10.01 -3.03 -8.89
CA THR A 175 -10.71 -3.44 -10.11
C THR A 175 -11.57 -4.69 -9.87
N ASP A 176 -11.08 -5.67 -9.13
CA ASP A 176 -11.83 -6.87 -8.73
C ASP A 176 -13.08 -6.51 -7.91
N HIS A 177 -13.01 -5.45 -7.11
CA HIS A 177 -14.16 -4.87 -6.40
C HIS A 177 -15.00 -3.92 -7.27
N GLY A 178 -14.77 -3.91 -8.59
CA GLY A 178 -15.53 -3.10 -9.56
C GLY A 178 -15.20 -1.60 -9.49
N ILE A 179 -14.11 -1.21 -8.85
CA ILE A 179 -13.67 0.18 -8.75
C ILE A 179 -12.60 0.42 -9.81
N THR A 180 -13.03 0.86 -10.99
CA THR A 180 -12.15 1.19 -12.11
C THR A 180 -11.88 2.68 -12.18
N TYR A 181 -10.81 3.07 -12.88
CA TYR A 181 -10.47 4.48 -13.10
C TYR A 181 -11.65 5.26 -13.71
N ALA A 182 -12.27 4.72 -14.77
CA ALA A 182 -13.40 5.37 -15.45
C ALA A 182 -14.61 5.56 -14.52
N ARG A 183 -14.90 4.54 -13.67
CA ARG A 183 -16.00 4.64 -12.71
C ARG A 183 -15.71 5.66 -11.61
N ALA A 184 -14.48 5.70 -11.12
CA ALA A 184 -14.07 6.68 -10.12
C ALA A 184 -14.06 8.10 -10.69
N GLU A 185 -13.60 8.29 -11.93
CA GLU A 185 -13.60 9.58 -12.63
C GLU A 185 -15.00 10.11 -12.87
N ALA A 186 -15.95 9.24 -13.23
CA ALA A 186 -17.35 9.61 -13.47
C ALA A 186 -18.10 10.01 -12.17
N HIS A 187 -17.56 9.69 -11.00
CA HIS A 187 -18.17 9.97 -9.70
C HIS A 187 -17.71 11.29 -9.06
N GLY A 188 -16.72 11.96 -9.61
CA GLY A 188 -16.14 13.20 -9.11
C GLY A 188 -16.27 14.34 -10.07
#